data_7be33fcbf10591d100dc629c9f151e40
#
_entry.id   7be33fcbf10591d100dc629c9f151e40
#
_cell.length_a   1.000
_cell.length_b   1.000
_cell.length_c   1.000
_cell.angle_alpha   90.00
_cell.angle_beta   90.00
_cell.angle_gamma   90.00
#
_symmetry.space_group_name_H-M   'P 1'
#
loop_
_entity.id
_entity.type
_entity.pdbx_description
1 polymer ?
#
loop_
_entity_poly.entity_id
_entity_poly.type
_entity_poly.pdbx_seq_one_letter_code
_entity_poly.pdbx_strand_id
1 'polypeptide(L)'
;MKAAKEARAARERILETATDLFANQGYRATGINEVIDKSGVAKATFYHHFPTKADLCLAYLKTRNSSELNSIKDFIAKKRTPWSRFLGVIESLEPWLKANQMRGCSFLNMVAEEPDPKSPLRKEGKKHYESLRNLIRKLAVELVESDPQHYGNLDADAITDEYMVIIGGSIALAEIYHDAWPMRQGIDMVARLVD
;
A
#
# COMPACT_ATOMS: atom_id res chain seq x y z
N MET A 1 -6.79 8.13 -33.69
CA MET A 1 -6.31 8.89 -32.51
C MET A 1 -7.43 9.30 -31.55
N LYS A 2 -8.56 9.88 -31.99
CA LYS A 2 -9.66 10.33 -31.12
C LYS A 2 -10.31 9.18 -30.33
N ALA A 3 -10.68 8.08 -30.98
CA ALA A 3 -11.29 6.91 -30.32
C ALA A 3 -10.40 6.27 -29.25
N ALA A 4 -9.09 6.18 -29.47
CA ALA A 4 -8.15 5.65 -28.47
C ALA A 4 -8.03 6.58 -27.23
N LYS A 5 -8.09 7.90 -27.44
CA LYS A 5 -8.10 8.89 -26.34
C LYS A 5 -9.40 8.81 -25.53
N GLU A 6 -10.54 8.64 -26.20
CA GLU A 6 -11.86 8.48 -25.54
C GLU A 6 -11.93 7.16 -24.74
N ALA A 7 -11.43 6.04 -25.30
CA ALA A 7 -11.37 4.77 -24.60
C ALA A 7 -10.47 4.83 -23.36
N ARG A 8 -9.30 5.47 -23.47
CA ARG A 8 -8.41 5.69 -22.32
C ARG A 8 -9.09 6.53 -21.23
N ALA A 9 -9.76 7.61 -21.61
CA ALA A 9 -10.50 8.45 -20.67
C ALA A 9 -11.65 7.69 -19.98
N ALA A 10 -12.34 6.80 -20.69
CA ALA A 10 -13.37 5.94 -20.09
C ALA A 10 -12.78 4.96 -19.08
N ARG A 11 -11.67 4.30 -19.41
CA ARG A 11 -10.97 3.40 -18.50
C ARG A 11 -10.47 4.10 -17.22
N GLU A 12 -9.96 5.31 -17.36
CA GLU A 12 -9.49 6.12 -16.23
C GLU A 12 -10.67 6.49 -15.31
N ARG A 13 -11.80 6.97 -15.85
CA ARG A 13 -13.01 7.27 -15.05
C ARG A 13 -13.54 6.05 -14.28
N ILE A 14 -13.60 4.88 -14.93
CA ILE A 14 -14.01 3.63 -14.26
C ILE A 14 -13.08 3.33 -13.08
N LEU A 15 -11.76 3.43 -13.29
CA LEU A 15 -10.76 3.10 -12.29
C LEU A 15 -10.76 4.11 -11.12
N GLU A 16 -10.93 5.41 -11.39
CA GLU A 16 -11.06 6.44 -10.37
C GLU A 16 -12.31 6.19 -9.51
N THR A 17 -13.47 5.97 -10.14
CA THR A 17 -14.71 5.64 -9.43
C THR A 17 -14.57 4.38 -8.59
N ALA A 18 -13.96 3.33 -9.13
CA ALA A 18 -13.72 2.09 -8.39
C ALA A 18 -12.74 2.29 -7.23
N THR A 19 -11.73 3.15 -7.40
CA THR A 19 -10.78 3.51 -6.33
C THR A 19 -11.50 4.11 -5.14
N ASP A 20 -12.38 5.06 -5.37
CA ASP A 20 -13.17 5.70 -4.32
C ASP A 20 -14.12 4.70 -3.63
N LEU A 21 -14.80 3.86 -4.42
CA LEU A 21 -15.74 2.88 -3.88
C LEU A 21 -15.03 1.78 -3.09
N PHE A 22 -13.96 1.19 -3.63
CA PHE A 22 -13.21 0.14 -2.93
C PHE A 22 -12.55 0.66 -1.65
N ALA A 23 -12.03 1.89 -1.66
CA ALA A 23 -11.45 2.51 -0.47
C ALA A 23 -12.51 2.83 0.59
N ASN A 24 -13.74 3.20 0.19
CA ASN A 24 -14.76 3.67 1.12
C ASN A 24 -15.66 2.56 1.66
N GLN A 25 -15.96 1.53 0.89
CA GLN A 25 -16.92 0.48 1.29
C GLN A 25 -16.38 -0.94 1.14
N GLY A 26 -15.13 -1.10 0.67
CA GLY A 26 -14.51 -2.41 0.48
C GLY A 26 -14.85 -3.06 -0.86
N TYR A 27 -14.11 -4.13 -1.16
CA TYR A 27 -14.25 -4.85 -2.42
C TYR A 27 -15.59 -5.58 -2.51
N ARG A 28 -15.99 -6.33 -1.48
CA ARG A 28 -17.22 -7.16 -1.55
C ARG A 28 -18.47 -6.32 -1.66
N ALA A 29 -18.56 -5.24 -0.90
CA ALA A 29 -19.75 -4.37 -0.87
C ALA A 29 -19.93 -3.53 -2.15
N THR A 30 -18.84 -3.23 -2.87
CA THR A 30 -18.92 -2.47 -4.13
C THR A 30 -19.59 -3.28 -5.24
N GLY A 31 -20.69 -2.80 -5.79
CA GLY A 31 -21.40 -3.39 -6.94
C GLY A 31 -20.85 -2.91 -8.28
N ILE A 32 -20.76 -3.80 -9.31
CA ILE A 32 -20.36 -3.38 -10.67
C ILE A 32 -21.33 -2.34 -11.24
N ASN A 33 -22.64 -2.49 -11.04
CA ASN A 33 -23.63 -1.54 -11.53
C ASN A 33 -23.42 -0.15 -10.89
N GLU A 34 -23.08 -0.09 -9.61
CA GLU A 34 -22.75 1.16 -8.94
C GLU A 34 -21.52 1.85 -9.56
N VAL A 35 -20.49 1.07 -9.90
CA VAL A 35 -19.31 1.63 -10.60
C VAL A 35 -19.69 2.16 -11.97
N ILE A 36 -20.51 1.42 -12.74
CA ILE A 36 -21.00 1.84 -14.07
C ILE A 36 -21.77 3.16 -13.96
N ASP A 37 -22.75 3.22 -13.06
CA ASP A 37 -23.61 4.37 -12.88
C ASP A 37 -22.82 5.62 -12.46
N LYS A 38 -21.93 5.47 -11.46
CA LYS A 38 -21.13 6.59 -10.94
C LYS A 38 -20.02 7.05 -11.91
N SER A 39 -19.44 6.14 -12.71
CA SER A 39 -18.43 6.49 -13.71
C SER A 39 -19.02 7.14 -14.97
N GLY A 40 -20.34 7.05 -15.17
CA GLY A 40 -21.03 7.60 -16.32
C GLY A 40 -20.65 6.95 -17.65
N VAL A 41 -20.25 5.67 -17.64
CA VAL A 41 -19.92 4.92 -18.86
C VAL A 41 -21.04 3.95 -19.23
N ALA A 42 -21.18 3.66 -20.53
CA ALA A 42 -22.09 2.61 -20.96
C ALA A 42 -21.64 1.24 -20.45
N LYS A 43 -22.57 0.36 -20.09
CA LYS A 43 -22.32 -1.00 -19.60
C LYS A 43 -21.39 -1.80 -20.52
N ALA A 44 -21.58 -1.71 -21.84
CA ALA A 44 -20.71 -2.36 -22.82
C ALA A 44 -19.27 -1.82 -22.76
N THR A 45 -19.09 -0.51 -22.56
CA THR A 45 -17.79 0.12 -22.41
C THR A 45 -17.09 -0.35 -21.15
N PHE A 46 -17.82 -0.50 -20.04
CA PHE A 46 -17.27 -1.04 -18.80
C PHE A 46 -16.68 -2.44 -19.04
N TYR A 47 -17.48 -3.39 -19.54
CA TYR A 47 -17.06 -4.76 -19.75
C TYR A 47 -15.99 -4.93 -20.84
N HIS A 48 -15.90 -4.00 -21.77
CA HIS A 48 -14.79 -3.94 -22.72
C HIS A 48 -13.45 -3.67 -22.02
N HIS A 49 -13.43 -2.81 -20.97
CA HIS A 49 -12.21 -2.48 -20.23
C HIS A 49 -11.93 -3.41 -19.07
N PHE A 50 -12.95 -3.88 -18.39
CA PHE A 50 -12.87 -4.72 -17.21
C PHE A 50 -13.90 -5.85 -17.30
N PRO A 51 -13.51 -7.02 -17.85
CA PRO A 51 -14.42 -8.15 -18.03
C PRO A 51 -15.06 -8.62 -16.73
N THR A 52 -14.36 -8.51 -15.61
CA THR A 52 -14.84 -8.90 -14.28
C THR A 52 -14.55 -7.82 -13.24
N LYS A 53 -15.26 -7.91 -12.09
CA LYS A 53 -14.96 -7.07 -10.92
C LYS A 53 -13.54 -7.33 -10.39
N ALA A 54 -13.06 -8.56 -10.50
CA ALA A 54 -11.71 -8.93 -10.07
C ALA A 54 -10.64 -8.24 -10.95
N ASP A 55 -10.86 -8.13 -12.28
CA ASP A 55 -9.95 -7.42 -13.18
C ASP A 55 -9.87 -5.93 -12.84
N LEU A 56 -11.01 -5.31 -12.53
CA LEU A 56 -11.07 -3.92 -12.08
C LEU A 56 -10.34 -3.73 -10.74
N CYS A 57 -10.57 -4.62 -9.78
CA CYS A 57 -9.90 -4.57 -8.48
C CYS A 57 -8.40 -4.81 -8.62
N LEU A 58 -7.97 -5.72 -9.48
CA LEU A 58 -6.54 -5.94 -9.75
C LEU A 58 -5.87 -4.68 -10.35
N ALA A 59 -6.57 -3.97 -11.25
CA ALA A 59 -6.07 -2.70 -11.78
C ALA A 59 -5.96 -1.63 -10.68
N TYR A 60 -6.96 -1.54 -9.80
CA TYR A 60 -6.94 -0.67 -8.63
C TYR A 60 -5.73 -0.97 -7.73
N LEU A 61 -5.52 -2.22 -7.32
CA LEU A 61 -4.41 -2.61 -6.47
C LEU A 61 -3.04 -2.29 -7.10
N LYS A 62 -2.88 -2.53 -8.40
CA LYS A 62 -1.63 -2.17 -9.12
C LYS A 62 -1.36 -0.68 -9.10
N THR A 63 -2.39 0.15 -9.27
CA THR A 63 -2.26 1.61 -9.19
C THR A 63 -1.89 2.04 -7.78
N ARG A 64 -2.56 1.48 -6.76
CA ARG A 64 -2.26 1.74 -5.35
C ARG A 64 -0.83 1.34 -4.99
N ASN A 65 -0.38 0.16 -5.39
CA ASN A 65 0.99 -0.31 -5.14
C ASN A 65 2.04 0.69 -5.65
N SER A 66 1.90 1.11 -6.91
CA SER A 66 2.84 2.07 -7.50
C SER A 66 2.81 3.42 -6.78
N SER A 67 1.62 3.94 -6.49
CA SER A 67 1.44 5.23 -5.81
C SER A 67 2.00 5.22 -4.38
N GLU A 68 1.68 4.19 -3.60
CA GLU A 68 2.10 4.10 -2.20
C GLU A 68 3.62 3.94 -2.07
N LEU A 69 4.23 3.04 -2.86
CA LEU A 69 5.67 2.85 -2.86
C LEU A 69 6.44 4.10 -3.33
N ASN A 70 5.90 4.83 -4.32
CA ASN A 70 6.51 6.08 -4.76
C ASN A 70 6.40 7.16 -3.67
N SER A 71 5.25 7.28 -3.00
CA SER A 71 5.07 8.23 -1.89
C SER A 71 6.06 7.97 -0.75
N ILE A 72 6.29 6.70 -0.38
CA ILE A 72 7.30 6.31 0.61
C ILE A 72 8.71 6.72 0.13
N LYS A 73 9.05 6.38 -1.13
CA LYS A 73 10.36 6.72 -1.70
C LYS A 73 10.59 8.23 -1.74
N ASP A 74 9.60 9.01 -2.13
CA ASP A 74 9.67 10.48 -2.17
C ASP A 74 9.84 11.08 -0.77
N PHE A 75 9.22 10.47 0.24
CA PHE A 75 9.36 10.88 1.64
C PHE A 75 10.79 10.61 2.14
N ILE A 76 11.30 9.39 1.96
CA ILE A 76 12.64 9.01 2.44
C ILE A 76 13.77 9.67 1.65
N ALA A 77 13.54 10.04 0.38
CA ALA A 77 14.54 10.76 -0.43
C ALA A 77 14.90 12.14 0.15
N LYS A 78 14.04 12.73 0.98
CA LYS A 78 14.28 14.00 1.67
C LYS A 78 15.14 13.83 2.94
N LYS A 79 15.35 12.61 3.39
CA LYS A 79 16.14 12.28 4.59
C LYS A 79 17.63 12.21 4.26
N ARG A 80 18.49 12.70 5.14
CA ARG A 80 19.93 12.88 4.85
C ARG A 80 20.80 11.68 5.24
N THR A 81 20.44 10.95 6.29
CA THR A 81 21.25 9.85 6.82
C THR A 81 20.62 8.48 6.54
N PRO A 82 21.41 7.40 6.45
CA PRO A 82 20.87 6.03 6.32
C PRO A 82 19.85 5.71 7.43
N TRP A 83 20.15 6.05 8.67
CA TRP A 83 19.23 5.91 9.80
C TRP A 83 17.90 6.64 9.57
N SER A 84 17.95 7.94 9.22
CA SER A 84 16.72 8.69 9.01
C SER A 84 15.91 8.21 7.80
N ARG A 85 16.55 7.62 6.78
CA ARG A 85 15.85 6.96 5.66
C ARG A 85 15.19 5.67 6.10
N PHE A 86 15.89 4.85 6.88
CA PHE A 86 15.36 3.60 7.42
C PHE A 86 14.13 3.87 8.30
N LEU A 87 14.23 4.75 9.30
CA LEU A 87 13.10 5.16 10.14
C LEU A 87 11.99 5.84 9.33
N GLY A 88 12.35 6.59 8.30
CA GLY A 88 11.45 7.36 7.46
C GLY A 88 10.36 6.54 6.77
N VAL A 89 10.56 5.24 6.56
CA VAL A 89 9.52 4.39 5.97
C VAL A 89 8.28 4.36 6.85
N ILE A 90 8.40 4.04 8.14
CA ILE A 90 7.25 4.02 9.06
C ILE A 90 6.74 5.43 9.36
N GLU A 91 7.62 6.43 9.47
CA GLU A 91 7.21 7.82 9.65
C GLU A 91 6.30 8.33 8.52
N SER A 92 6.51 7.85 7.28
CA SER A 92 5.68 8.22 6.12
C SER A 92 4.25 7.70 6.20
N LEU A 93 4.00 6.67 7.01
CA LEU A 93 2.70 6.00 7.08
C LEU A 93 1.68 6.73 7.97
N GLU A 94 2.12 7.51 8.97
CA GLU A 94 1.17 8.26 9.81
C GLU A 94 0.40 9.33 9.01
N PRO A 95 1.06 10.23 8.23
CA PRO A 95 0.33 11.18 7.40
C PRO A 95 -0.51 10.49 6.30
N TRP A 96 -0.03 9.37 5.76
CA TRP A 96 -0.78 8.58 4.80
C TRP A 96 -2.06 7.99 5.40
N LEU A 97 -2.01 7.42 6.61
CA LEU A 97 -3.19 6.90 7.32
C LEU A 97 -4.20 8.02 7.64
N LYS A 98 -3.72 9.19 8.08
CA LYS A 98 -4.58 10.36 8.32
C LYS A 98 -5.31 10.80 7.06
N ALA A 99 -4.59 10.88 5.93
CA ALA A 99 -5.17 11.22 4.63
C ALA A 99 -6.22 10.20 4.16
N ASN A 100 -6.03 8.92 4.49
CA ASN A 100 -6.96 7.83 4.21
C ASN A 100 -8.04 7.65 5.32
N GLN A 101 -8.22 8.62 6.23
CA GLN A 101 -9.23 8.55 7.30
C GLN A 101 -9.10 7.31 8.19
N MET A 102 -7.87 6.86 8.46
CA MET A 102 -7.55 5.67 9.27
C MET A 102 -8.20 4.36 8.76
N ARG A 103 -8.44 4.22 7.44
CA ARG A 103 -9.09 3.04 6.84
C ARG A 103 -8.13 1.88 6.57
N GLY A 104 -6.99 1.87 7.21
CA GLY A 104 -6.01 0.79 7.08
C GLY A 104 -5.35 0.69 5.71
N CYS A 105 -4.86 -0.49 5.41
CA CYS A 105 -4.17 -0.80 4.16
C CYS A 105 -5.10 -1.54 3.19
N SER A 106 -5.27 -0.97 1.98
CA SER A 106 -6.09 -1.58 0.92
C SER A 106 -5.72 -3.03 0.59
N PHE A 107 -4.46 -3.39 0.75
CA PHE A 107 -3.98 -4.76 0.48
C PHE A 107 -4.31 -5.71 1.62
N LEU A 108 -4.19 -5.30 2.88
CA LEU A 108 -4.62 -6.10 4.04
C LEU A 108 -6.13 -6.33 3.98
N ASN A 109 -6.91 -5.28 3.75
CA ASN A 109 -8.37 -5.37 3.67
C ASN A 109 -8.79 -6.29 2.52
N MET A 110 -8.13 -6.17 1.35
CA MET A 110 -8.38 -7.08 0.22
C MET A 110 -8.07 -8.54 0.56
N VAL A 111 -6.94 -8.81 1.20
CA VAL A 111 -6.56 -10.18 1.60
C VAL A 111 -7.55 -10.76 2.61
N ALA A 112 -8.09 -9.93 3.53
CA ALA A 112 -9.11 -10.36 4.48
C ALA A 112 -10.46 -10.69 3.81
N GLU A 113 -10.82 -9.95 2.76
CA GLU A 113 -12.05 -10.18 2.00
C GLU A 113 -11.95 -11.34 1.00
N GLU A 114 -10.75 -11.74 0.57
CA GLU A 114 -10.52 -12.75 -0.48
C GLU A 114 -10.07 -14.08 0.13
N PRO A 115 -10.96 -15.09 0.23
CA PRO A 115 -10.64 -16.34 0.90
C PRO A 115 -9.76 -17.28 0.08
N ASP A 116 -9.76 -17.20 -1.26
CA ASP A 116 -8.96 -18.07 -2.11
C ASP A 116 -7.46 -17.68 -2.07
N PRO A 117 -6.58 -18.55 -1.51
CA PRO A 117 -5.15 -18.27 -1.44
C PRO A 117 -4.47 -18.20 -2.81
N LYS A 118 -5.11 -18.74 -3.87
CA LYS A 118 -4.60 -18.71 -5.25
C LYS A 118 -5.08 -17.51 -6.05
N SER A 119 -5.98 -16.72 -5.50
CA SER A 119 -6.57 -15.55 -6.15
C SER A 119 -5.49 -14.57 -6.66
N PRO A 120 -5.66 -14.01 -7.86
CA PRO A 120 -4.80 -12.95 -8.36
C PRO A 120 -4.75 -11.72 -7.44
N LEU A 121 -5.85 -11.43 -6.72
CA LEU A 121 -5.93 -10.31 -5.78
C LEU A 121 -5.02 -10.53 -4.57
N ARG A 122 -5.02 -11.74 -3.98
CA ARG A 122 -4.10 -12.09 -2.89
C ARG A 122 -2.64 -12.08 -3.34
N LYS A 123 -2.36 -12.55 -4.56
CA LYS A 123 -1.01 -12.49 -5.14
C LYS A 123 -0.52 -11.04 -5.29
N GLU A 124 -1.41 -10.11 -5.70
CA GLU A 124 -1.04 -8.70 -5.80
C GLU A 124 -0.81 -8.08 -4.40
N GLY A 125 -1.61 -8.45 -3.39
CA GLY A 125 -1.39 -8.08 -1.99
C GLY A 125 -0.01 -8.57 -1.50
N LYS A 126 0.31 -9.84 -1.71
CA LYS A 126 1.63 -10.40 -1.38
C LYS A 126 2.76 -9.63 -2.08
N LYS A 127 2.62 -9.36 -3.38
CA LYS A 127 3.61 -8.60 -4.15
C LYS A 127 3.86 -7.20 -3.60
N HIS A 128 2.80 -6.52 -3.14
CA HIS A 128 2.95 -5.21 -2.48
C HIS A 128 3.84 -5.32 -1.23
N TYR A 129 3.53 -6.27 -0.34
CA TYR A 129 4.31 -6.50 0.88
C TYR A 129 5.74 -6.96 0.61
N GLU A 130 5.97 -7.78 -0.40
CA GLU A 130 7.31 -8.15 -0.86
C GLU A 130 8.10 -6.93 -1.38
N SER A 131 7.44 -6.03 -2.10
CA SER A 131 8.07 -4.80 -2.59
C SER A 131 8.45 -3.85 -1.46
N LEU A 132 7.58 -3.72 -0.45
CA LEU A 132 7.86 -2.95 0.76
C LEU A 132 9.01 -3.58 1.57
N ARG A 133 8.97 -4.90 1.78
CA ARG A 133 10.04 -5.66 2.46
C ARG A 133 11.38 -5.46 1.77
N ASN A 134 11.42 -5.55 0.44
CA ASN A 134 12.65 -5.33 -0.32
C ASN A 134 13.18 -3.90 -0.18
N LEU A 135 12.31 -2.90 -0.11
CA LEU A 135 12.71 -1.51 0.14
C LEU A 135 13.33 -1.36 1.54
N ILE A 136 12.67 -1.89 2.57
CA ILE A 136 13.18 -1.84 3.96
C ILE A 136 14.51 -2.58 4.08
N ARG A 137 14.61 -3.79 3.48
CA ARG A 137 15.85 -4.57 3.47
C ARG A 137 17.02 -3.79 2.86
N LYS A 138 16.78 -3.14 1.73
CA LYS A 138 17.81 -2.29 1.10
C LYS A 138 18.28 -1.18 2.05
N LEU A 139 17.35 -0.52 2.73
CA LEU A 139 17.68 0.55 3.68
C LEU A 139 18.37 0.01 4.95
N ALA A 140 18.01 -1.20 5.40
CA ALA A 140 18.67 -1.88 6.51
C ALA A 140 20.13 -2.22 6.18
N VAL A 141 20.39 -2.75 4.97
CA VAL A 141 21.76 -3.00 4.49
C VAL A 141 22.56 -1.70 4.41
N GLU A 142 21.99 -0.64 3.80
CA GLU A 142 22.63 0.68 3.74
C GLU A 142 22.94 1.24 5.16
N LEU A 143 22.08 0.99 6.14
CA LEU A 143 22.29 1.41 7.52
C LEU A 143 23.46 0.66 8.14
N VAL A 144 23.48 -0.67 8.05
CA VAL A 144 24.55 -1.51 8.62
C VAL A 144 25.91 -1.16 8.02
N GLU A 145 25.97 -0.95 6.69
CA GLU A 145 27.19 -0.58 5.98
C GLU A 145 27.67 0.84 6.29
N SER A 146 26.77 1.75 6.72
CA SER A 146 27.10 3.16 6.95
C SER A 146 27.97 3.40 8.20
N ASP A 147 27.82 2.56 9.20
CA ASP A 147 28.66 2.58 10.44
C ASP A 147 28.80 1.16 10.99
N PRO A 148 29.78 0.39 10.47
CA PRO A 148 30.00 -1.00 10.92
C PRO A 148 30.42 -1.14 12.39
N GLN A 149 30.92 -0.07 13.01
CA GLN A 149 31.27 -0.11 14.44
C GLN A 149 30.01 -0.07 15.31
N HIS A 150 29.01 0.68 14.90
CA HIS A 150 27.75 0.82 15.63
C HIS A 150 26.72 -0.23 15.22
N TYR A 151 26.55 -0.47 13.92
CA TYR A 151 25.49 -1.32 13.39
C TYR A 151 25.95 -2.69 12.88
N GLY A 152 27.26 -2.99 12.90
CA GLY A 152 27.82 -4.19 12.27
C GLY A 152 27.39 -5.53 12.88
N ASN A 153 26.83 -5.54 14.09
CA ASN A 153 26.26 -6.72 14.72
C ASN A 153 24.80 -6.98 14.36
N LEU A 154 24.14 -6.06 13.65
CA LEU A 154 22.74 -6.20 13.25
C LEU A 154 22.62 -7.10 12.03
N ASP A 155 21.65 -8.02 12.08
CA ASP A 155 21.23 -8.79 10.92
C ASP A 155 20.17 -8.00 10.14
N ALA A 156 20.55 -7.50 8.96
CA ALA A 156 19.65 -6.71 8.10
C ALA A 156 18.38 -7.46 7.69
N ASP A 157 18.41 -8.79 7.56
CA ASP A 157 17.22 -9.58 7.26
C ASP A 157 16.32 -9.71 8.49
N ALA A 158 16.88 -9.96 9.67
CA ALA A 158 16.11 -10.06 10.92
C ALA A 158 15.40 -8.73 11.24
N ILE A 159 16.12 -7.61 11.25
CA ILE A 159 15.50 -6.29 11.51
C ILE A 159 14.46 -5.91 10.44
N THR A 160 14.64 -6.36 9.21
CA THR A 160 13.63 -6.16 8.15
C THR A 160 12.35 -6.90 8.46
N ASP A 161 12.42 -8.16 8.88
CA ASP A 161 11.26 -8.97 9.21
C ASP A 161 10.52 -8.43 10.45
N GLU A 162 11.25 -8.02 11.48
CA GLU A 162 10.68 -7.36 12.66
C GLU A 162 9.98 -6.04 12.27
N TYR A 163 10.61 -5.24 11.41
CA TYR A 163 10.04 -4.00 10.90
C TYR A 163 8.72 -4.25 10.18
N MET A 164 8.65 -5.28 9.32
CA MET A 164 7.42 -5.64 8.61
C MET A 164 6.28 -6.03 9.57
N VAL A 165 6.59 -6.75 10.64
CA VAL A 165 5.60 -7.11 11.69
C VAL A 165 5.11 -5.85 12.41
N ILE A 166 6.01 -4.93 12.77
CA ILE A 166 5.66 -3.65 13.41
C ILE A 166 4.74 -2.82 12.51
N ILE A 167 5.07 -2.66 11.22
CA ILE A 167 4.22 -1.92 10.27
C ILE A 167 2.83 -2.55 10.18
N GLY A 168 2.76 -3.87 9.98
CA GLY A 168 1.48 -4.58 9.84
C GLY A 168 0.59 -4.41 11.07
N GLY A 169 1.15 -4.59 12.26
CA GLY A 169 0.46 -4.39 13.53
C GLY A 169 0.03 -2.95 13.75
N SER A 170 0.91 -1.99 13.47
CA SER A 170 0.63 -0.56 13.65
C SER A 170 -0.51 -0.08 12.74
N ILE A 171 -0.54 -0.50 11.48
CA ILE A 171 -1.62 -0.16 10.54
C ILE A 171 -2.95 -0.78 10.99
N ALA A 172 -2.95 -2.08 11.33
CA ALA A 172 -4.17 -2.77 11.76
C ALA A 172 -4.75 -2.16 13.05
N LEU A 173 -3.91 -1.86 14.03
CA LEU A 173 -4.36 -1.23 15.27
C LEU A 173 -4.82 0.21 15.05
N ALA A 174 -4.16 0.99 14.18
CA ALA A 174 -4.60 2.34 13.84
C ALA A 174 -6.00 2.35 13.20
N GLU A 175 -6.33 1.36 12.38
CA GLU A 175 -7.67 1.17 11.81
C GLU A 175 -8.68 0.80 12.90
N ILE A 176 -8.36 -0.17 13.78
CA ILE A 176 -9.24 -0.62 14.87
C ILE A 176 -9.58 0.51 15.84
N TYR A 177 -8.56 1.27 16.28
CA TYR A 177 -8.74 2.36 17.24
C TYR A 177 -9.13 3.69 16.62
N HIS A 178 -9.09 3.79 15.28
CA HIS A 178 -9.30 5.02 14.53
C HIS A 178 -8.44 6.18 15.05
N ASP A 179 -7.19 5.88 15.42
CA ASP A 179 -6.21 6.78 16.03
C ASP A 179 -4.80 6.50 15.52
N ALA A 180 -3.92 7.49 15.58
CA ALA A 180 -2.53 7.38 15.13
C ALA A 180 -1.56 6.89 16.23
N TRP A 181 -2.00 6.66 17.48
CA TRP A 181 -1.09 6.22 18.54
C TRP A 181 -0.33 4.91 18.20
N PRO A 182 -0.95 3.91 17.50
CA PRO A 182 -0.20 2.71 17.15
C PRO A 182 0.96 2.97 16.19
N MET A 183 0.79 3.95 15.27
CA MET A 183 1.89 4.35 14.39
C MET A 183 3.02 5.02 15.15
N ARG A 184 2.71 5.92 16.10
CA ARG A 184 3.73 6.54 16.95
C ARG A 184 4.49 5.49 17.78
N GLN A 185 3.75 4.53 18.36
CA GLN A 185 4.37 3.41 19.07
C GLN A 185 5.22 2.54 18.13
N GLY A 186 4.77 2.31 16.91
CA GLY A 186 5.55 1.58 15.89
C GLY A 186 6.84 2.29 15.51
N ILE A 187 6.83 3.63 15.38
CA ILE A 187 8.04 4.43 15.14
C ILE A 187 9.05 4.23 16.27
N ASP A 188 8.60 4.31 17.53
CA ASP A 188 9.46 4.09 18.70
C ASP A 188 10.00 2.63 18.76
N MET A 189 9.21 1.64 18.33
CA MET A 189 9.66 0.25 18.25
C MET A 189 10.72 0.06 17.17
N VAL A 190 10.52 0.63 15.98
CA VAL A 190 11.52 0.57 14.90
C VAL A 190 12.81 1.27 15.31
N ALA A 191 12.74 2.38 16.04
CA ALA A 191 13.93 3.04 16.55
C ALA A 191 14.76 2.11 17.44
N ARG A 192 14.12 1.33 18.30
CA ARG A 192 14.78 0.37 19.19
C ARG A 192 15.30 -0.91 18.53
N LEU A 193 14.96 -1.18 17.26
CA LEU A 193 15.52 -2.35 16.54
C LEU A 193 17.03 -2.23 16.30
N VAL A 194 17.56 -1.03 16.35
CA VAL A 194 18.94 -0.73 15.96
C VAL A 194 19.76 -0.06 17.09
N ASP A 195 19.16 0.07 18.29
CA ASP A 195 19.86 0.47 19.52
C ASP A 195 20.61 -0.74 20.10
#